data_5efd54fd1807c5c88cd42767bca922e7
#
_entry.id   5efd54fd1807c5c88cd42767bca922e7
#
_cell.length_a   1.000
_cell.length_b   1.000
_cell.length_c   1.000
_cell.angle_alpha   90.00
_cell.angle_beta   90.00
_cell.angle_gamma   90.00
#
_symmetry.space_group_name_H-M   'P 1'
#
loop_
_entity.id
_entity.type
_entity.pdbx_description
1 polymer ?
#
loop_
_entity_poly.entity_id
_entity_poly.type
_entity_poly.pdbx_seq_one_letter_code
_entity_poly.pdbx_strand_id
1 'polypeptide(L)'
;VNDWNIRRWTPGAQTTNFAPNAVILNAPAEGALYAIPNDIRYHFSDRERERTNAQLTVQFAPTDTLTLTADYTYAETDLTEDRGDQTLWMNANRYSLVDFDTGHAVATPLLLQEDEGTAKDFGFEQQHREQRNELKSIGFNAEWHVTDNFPLALDVHDSTAESLPDDPMTGGGETLF
;
A
#
# COMPACT_ATOMS: atom_id res chain seq x y z
N VAL A 1 8.67 -1.97 -7.63
CA VAL A 1 7.43 -2.70 -7.35
C VAL A 1 7.36 -3.85 -8.34
N ASN A 2 7.13 -5.04 -7.84
CA ASN A 2 6.97 -6.21 -8.70
C ASN A 2 5.49 -6.60 -8.68
N ASP A 3 4.93 -6.77 -9.84
CA ASP A 3 3.61 -7.35 -10.00
C ASP A 3 3.75 -8.87 -10.13
N TRP A 4 3.05 -9.61 -9.26
CA TRP A 4 3.15 -11.05 -9.16
C TRP A 4 1.80 -11.72 -9.41
N ASN A 5 1.79 -12.71 -10.31
CA ASN A 5 0.68 -13.63 -10.45
C ASN A 5 0.84 -14.81 -9.49
N ILE A 6 -0.10 -14.95 -8.55
CA ILE A 6 -0.16 -16.10 -7.65
C ILE A 6 -1.16 -17.10 -8.20
N ARG A 7 -0.71 -18.33 -8.39
CA ARG A 7 -1.52 -19.42 -8.99
C ARG A 7 -1.36 -20.68 -8.16
N ARG A 8 -2.22 -21.65 -8.42
CA ARG A 8 -2.14 -23.00 -7.85
C ARG A 8 -1.48 -23.93 -8.84
N TRP A 9 -0.49 -24.69 -8.37
CA TRP A 9 0.16 -25.70 -9.17
C TRP A 9 -0.79 -26.89 -9.40
N THR A 10 -1.09 -27.22 -10.64
CA THR A 10 -1.94 -28.33 -11.03
C THR A 10 -1.22 -29.19 -12.05
N PRO A 11 -1.57 -30.49 -12.17
CA PRO A 11 -1.07 -31.34 -13.27
C PRO A 11 -1.29 -30.65 -14.61
N GLY A 12 -0.25 -30.56 -15.42
CA GLY A 12 -0.30 -29.86 -16.72
C GLY A 12 -0.16 -28.33 -16.65
N ALA A 13 0.07 -27.74 -15.47
CA ALA A 13 0.34 -26.29 -15.34
C ALA A 13 1.48 -25.82 -16.25
N GLN A 14 2.48 -26.66 -16.46
CA GLN A 14 3.60 -26.40 -17.37
C GLN A 14 3.16 -26.10 -18.81
N THR A 15 2.13 -26.75 -19.29
CA THR A 15 1.68 -26.60 -20.69
C THR A 15 0.76 -25.41 -20.92
N THR A 16 0.21 -24.85 -19.85
CA THR A 16 -0.77 -23.74 -19.93
C THR A 16 -0.23 -22.41 -19.46
N ASN A 17 0.79 -22.44 -18.59
CA ASN A 17 1.29 -21.24 -17.91
C ASN A 17 2.74 -20.92 -18.22
N PHE A 18 3.43 -21.75 -19.01
CA PHE A 18 4.83 -21.60 -19.40
C PHE A 18 5.00 -21.90 -20.89
N ALA A 19 6.17 -21.66 -21.43
CA ALA A 19 6.47 -22.05 -22.81
C ALA A 19 6.28 -23.59 -23.01
N PRO A 20 5.89 -24.03 -24.20
CA PRO A 20 5.53 -25.46 -24.46
C PRO A 20 6.60 -26.48 -24.05
N ASN A 21 7.88 -26.09 -24.07
CA ASN A 21 9.01 -26.96 -23.73
C ASN A 21 9.79 -26.38 -22.53
N ALA A 22 9.11 -25.66 -21.64
CA ALA A 22 9.76 -25.06 -20.48
C ALA A 22 10.40 -26.12 -19.58
N VAL A 23 11.62 -25.83 -19.13
CA VAL A 23 12.30 -26.61 -18.11
C VAL A 23 11.91 -26.07 -16.75
N ILE A 24 11.24 -26.88 -15.95
CA ILE A 24 10.83 -26.51 -14.58
C ILE A 24 11.67 -27.32 -13.61
N LEU A 25 12.51 -26.62 -12.86
CA LEU A 25 13.32 -27.21 -11.77
C LEU A 25 12.61 -26.95 -10.44
N ASN A 26 12.73 -27.91 -9.50
CA ASN A 26 12.12 -27.84 -8.18
C ASN A 26 10.62 -27.46 -8.24
N ALA A 27 9.88 -28.10 -9.15
CA ALA A 27 8.47 -27.81 -9.38
C ALA A 27 7.67 -27.88 -8.05
N PRO A 28 6.74 -26.93 -7.81
CA PRO A 28 5.86 -26.98 -6.65
C PRO A 28 5.04 -28.29 -6.61
N ALA A 29 4.70 -28.74 -5.40
CA ALA A 29 3.81 -29.88 -5.23
C ALA A 29 2.42 -29.58 -5.79
N GLU A 30 1.69 -30.63 -6.19
CA GLU A 30 0.30 -30.47 -6.62
C GLU A 30 -0.54 -29.78 -5.56
N GLY A 31 -1.31 -28.77 -5.95
CA GLY A 31 -2.12 -27.94 -5.06
C GLY A 31 -1.38 -26.83 -4.32
N ALA A 32 -0.04 -26.81 -4.34
CA ALA A 32 0.74 -25.72 -3.75
C ALA A 32 0.56 -24.39 -4.51
N LEU A 33 0.72 -23.29 -3.79
CA LEU A 33 0.74 -21.97 -4.42
C LEU A 33 2.13 -21.67 -4.97
N TYR A 34 2.15 -21.00 -6.12
CA TYR A 34 3.35 -20.44 -6.70
C TYR A 34 3.10 -19.05 -7.24
N ALA A 35 4.14 -18.23 -7.26
CA ALA A 35 4.12 -16.90 -7.82
C ALA A 35 5.08 -16.82 -9.00
N ILE A 36 4.68 -16.10 -10.05
CA ILE A 36 5.55 -15.73 -11.18
C ILE A 36 5.44 -14.23 -11.41
N PRO A 37 6.54 -13.55 -11.75
CA PRO A 37 6.50 -12.12 -12.03
C PRO A 37 5.72 -11.84 -13.31
N ASN A 38 4.96 -10.77 -13.29
CA ASN A 38 4.25 -10.24 -14.45
C ASN A 38 4.95 -8.98 -14.95
N ASP A 39 5.56 -8.25 -14.03
CA ASP A 39 6.30 -7.03 -14.31
C ASP A 39 7.46 -6.90 -13.31
N ILE A 40 8.63 -6.59 -13.82
CA ILE A 40 9.82 -6.28 -13.03
C ILE A 40 10.17 -4.81 -13.26
N ARG A 41 10.21 -4.04 -12.17
CA ARG A 41 10.48 -2.59 -12.23
C ARG A 41 11.75 -2.25 -11.46
N TYR A 42 12.55 -1.44 -12.09
CA TYR A 42 13.57 -0.64 -11.41
C TYR A 42 13.06 0.80 -11.38
N HIS A 43 12.78 1.31 -10.17
CA HIS A 43 12.25 2.66 -10.03
C HIS A 43 13.13 3.52 -9.13
N PHE A 44 13.16 4.79 -9.46
CA PHE A 44 13.71 5.86 -8.65
C PHE A 44 12.57 6.80 -8.30
N SER A 45 12.42 7.12 -7.00
CA SER A 45 11.35 7.98 -6.50
C SER A 45 11.96 9.07 -5.63
N ASP A 46 11.65 10.31 -5.96
CA ASP A 46 11.90 11.47 -5.13
C ASP A 46 10.59 11.88 -4.45
N ARG A 47 10.63 12.03 -3.13
CA ARG A 47 9.43 12.30 -2.32
C ARG A 47 9.67 13.43 -1.37
N GLU A 48 8.78 14.41 -1.42
CA GLU A 48 8.68 15.46 -0.43
C GLU A 48 7.42 15.26 0.41
N ARG A 49 7.56 15.40 1.71
CA ARG A 49 6.45 15.28 2.64
C ARG A 49 6.49 16.42 3.63
N GLU A 50 5.44 17.23 3.61
CA GLU A 50 5.21 18.21 4.65
C GLU A 50 4.13 17.70 5.61
N ARG A 51 4.27 18.02 6.89
CA ARG A 51 3.30 17.65 7.90
C ARG A 51 3.05 18.80 8.86
N THR A 52 1.78 19.15 9.01
CA THR A 52 1.29 20.13 9.98
C THR A 52 0.41 19.41 11.00
N ASN A 53 0.74 19.52 12.29
CA ASN A 53 -0.07 18.98 13.36
C ASN A 53 -0.33 20.09 14.40
N ALA A 54 -1.57 20.14 14.87
CA ALA A 54 -1.98 21.02 15.96
C ALA A 54 -2.90 20.27 16.92
N GLN A 55 -2.72 20.49 18.20
CA GLN A 55 -3.61 19.97 19.24
C GLN A 55 -3.86 21.04 20.28
N LEU A 56 -5.13 21.18 20.66
CA LEU A 56 -5.56 22.06 21.74
C LEU A 56 -6.43 21.24 22.68
N THR A 57 -6.09 21.26 23.96
CA THR A 57 -6.92 20.68 25.02
C THR A 57 -7.18 21.75 26.06
N VAL A 58 -8.44 21.93 26.40
CA VAL A 58 -8.90 22.87 27.43
C VAL A 58 -9.64 22.07 28.49
N GLN A 59 -9.21 22.22 29.74
CA GLN A 59 -9.86 21.60 30.88
C GLN A 59 -10.38 22.68 31.81
N PHE A 60 -11.60 22.50 32.28
CA PHE A 60 -12.28 23.41 33.19
C PHE A 60 -12.95 22.63 34.32
N ALA A 61 -12.62 22.95 35.56
CA ALA A 61 -13.21 22.37 36.76
C ALA A 61 -14.04 23.43 37.50
N PRO A 62 -15.35 23.56 37.21
CA PRO A 62 -16.23 24.55 37.86
C PRO A 62 -16.44 24.23 39.33
N THR A 63 -16.28 22.97 39.75
CA THR A 63 -16.36 22.50 41.13
C THR A 63 -15.30 21.43 41.37
N ASP A 64 -15.06 21.08 42.64
CA ASP A 64 -14.12 20.01 42.98
C ASP A 64 -14.57 18.62 42.53
N THR A 65 -15.82 18.48 42.13
CA THR A 65 -16.44 17.21 41.73
C THR A 65 -16.73 17.11 40.22
N LEU A 66 -16.60 18.21 39.47
CA LEU A 66 -16.90 18.24 38.02
C LEU A 66 -15.72 18.75 37.23
N THR A 67 -15.25 17.93 36.31
CA THR A 67 -14.22 18.29 35.34
C THR A 67 -14.79 18.19 33.94
N LEU A 68 -14.61 19.22 33.15
CA LEU A 68 -14.98 19.29 31.72
C LEU A 68 -13.71 19.43 30.91
N THR A 69 -13.59 18.64 29.87
CA THR A 69 -12.47 18.69 28.94
C THR A 69 -13.00 18.83 27.52
N ALA A 70 -12.45 19.76 26.78
CA ALA A 70 -12.66 19.87 25.35
C ALA A 70 -11.31 19.77 24.64
N ASP A 71 -11.26 19.01 23.55
CA ASP A 71 -10.05 18.86 22.75
C ASP A 71 -10.34 19.04 21.26
N TYR A 72 -9.31 19.50 20.55
CA TYR A 72 -9.31 19.62 19.11
C TYR A 72 -7.97 19.14 18.58
N THR A 73 -8.01 18.24 17.61
CA THR A 73 -6.84 17.75 16.91
C THR A 73 -6.94 18.04 15.43
N TYR A 74 -5.89 18.60 14.88
CA TYR A 74 -5.70 18.82 13.45
C TYR A 74 -4.42 18.15 12.99
N ALA A 75 -4.47 17.41 11.91
CA ALA A 75 -3.29 16.86 11.24
C ALA A 75 -3.47 16.95 9.74
N GLU A 76 -2.45 17.47 9.06
CA GLU A 76 -2.38 17.55 7.60
C GLU A 76 -1.06 16.96 7.13
N THR A 77 -1.08 16.26 6.02
CA THR A 77 0.12 15.74 5.37
C THR A 77 -0.03 15.94 3.87
N ASP A 78 0.87 16.75 3.31
CA ASP A 78 1.05 16.94 1.88
C ASP A 78 2.19 16.02 1.41
N LEU A 79 1.96 15.31 0.33
CA LEU A 79 2.89 14.40 -0.29
C LEU A 79 3.02 14.74 -1.77
N THR A 80 4.23 15.05 -2.19
CA THR A 80 4.59 15.12 -3.61
C THR A 80 5.57 13.98 -3.93
N GLU A 81 5.35 13.29 -5.02
CA GLU A 81 6.22 12.23 -5.49
C GLU A 81 6.45 12.34 -6.99
N ASP A 82 7.72 12.43 -7.38
CA ASP A 82 8.20 12.27 -8.75
C ASP A 82 8.91 10.93 -8.88
N ARG A 83 8.41 10.07 -9.76
CA ARG A 83 8.95 8.73 -9.97
C ARG A 83 9.28 8.47 -11.43
N GLY A 84 10.46 7.90 -11.67
CA GLY A 84 10.87 7.36 -12.97
C GLY A 84 11.05 5.85 -12.88
N ASP A 85 10.40 5.11 -13.77
CA ASP A 85 10.44 3.66 -13.82
C ASP A 85 11.09 3.17 -15.12
N GLN A 86 11.97 2.19 -15.01
CA GLN A 86 12.33 1.29 -16.10
C GLN A 86 11.66 -0.06 -15.84
N THR A 87 10.82 -0.50 -16.77
CA THR A 87 10.01 -1.69 -16.58
C THR A 87 10.33 -2.75 -17.63
N LEU A 88 10.19 -4.01 -17.22
CA LEU A 88 10.23 -5.17 -18.10
C LEU A 88 8.96 -5.99 -17.83
N TRP A 89 8.02 -5.94 -18.74
CA TRP A 89 6.84 -6.80 -18.68
C TRP A 89 7.21 -8.21 -19.06
N MET A 90 6.81 -9.15 -18.21
CA MET A 90 7.11 -10.55 -18.38
C MET A 90 5.92 -11.28 -18.99
N ASN A 91 6.21 -12.24 -19.85
CA ASN A 91 5.20 -13.02 -20.54
C ASN A 91 5.27 -14.48 -20.10
N ALA A 92 4.37 -14.92 -19.22
CA ALA A 92 4.42 -16.23 -18.62
C ALA A 92 4.50 -17.39 -19.63
N ASN A 93 3.78 -17.31 -20.75
CA ASN A 93 3.80 -18.33 -21.79
C ASN A 93 5.11 -18.36 -22.62
N ARG A 94 6.06 -17.51 -22.31
CA ARG A 94 7.42 -17.44 -22.89
C ARG A 94 8.51 -17.85 -21.88
N TYR A 95 8.15 -18.19 -20.67
CA TYR A 95 9.13 -18.70 -19.70
C TYR A 95 9.64 -20.08 -20.14
N SER A 96 10.90 -20.11 -20.55
CA SER A 96 11.58 -21.31 -21.06
C SER A 96 12.31 -22.11 -19.98
N LEU A 97 12.69 -21.45 -18.88
CA LEU A 97 13.33 -22.06 -17.73
C LEU A 97 12.82 -21.37 -16.45
N VAL A 98 12.41 -22.17 -15.47
CA VAL A 98 12.06 -21.69 -14.13
C VAL A 98 12.65 -22.64 -13.09
N ASP A 99 13.34 -22.11 -12.10
CA ASP A 99 13.79 -22.84 -10.92
C ASP A 99 13.11 -22.27 -9.70
N PHE A 100 12.30 -23.09 -8.99
CA PHE A 100 11.50 -22.63 -7.86
C PHE A 100 12.19 -22.88 -6.52
N ASP A 101 12.09 -21.89 -5.61
CA ASP A 101 12.21 -22.12 -4.18
C ASP A 101 10.84 -22.58 -3.64
N THR A 102 10.79 -23.83 -3.19
CA THR A 102 9.59 -24.45 -2.64
C THR A 102 9.59 -24.50 -1.11
N GLY A 103 10.56 -23.86 -0.45
CA GLY A 103 10.72 -23.85 1.00
C GLY A 103 9.71 -22.97 1.75
N HIS A 104 8.82 -22.29 1.05
CA HIS A 104 7.84 -21.33 1.59
C HIS A 104 6.40 -21.70 1.24
N ALA A 105 5.42 -21.02 1.89
CA ALA A 105 3.99 -21.23 1.64
C ALA A 105 3.57 -20.94 0.19
N VAL A 106 4.31 -20.07 -0.49
CA VAL A 106 4.17 -19.77 -1.91
C VAL A 106 5.55 -19.99 -2.54
N ALA A 107 5.64 -20.90 -3.47
CA ALA A 107 6.88 -21.14 -4.22
C ALA A 107 7.17 -19.93 -5.13
N THR A 108 8.40 -19.45 -5.10
CA THR A 108 8.85 -18.30 -5.89
C THR A 108 10.03 -18.68 -6.79
N PRO A 109 10.19 -18.11 -7.98
CA PRO A 109 11.32 -18.42 -8.83
C PRO A 109 12.61 -17.82 -8.27
N LEU A 110 13.65 -18.66 -8.16
CA LEU A 110 15.05 -18.26 -7.92
C LEU A 110 15.75 -17.89 -9.23
N LEU A 111 15.38 -18.59 -10.30
CA LEU A 111 15.87 -18.34 -11.64
C LEU A 111 14.68 -18.39 -12.59
N LEU A 112 14.64 -17.44 -13.51
CA LEU A 112 13.61 -17.34 -14.52
C LEU A 112 14.26 -16.87 -15.82
N GLN A 113 13.97 -17.60 -16.90
CA GLN A 113 14.37 -17.21 -18.23
C GLN A 113 13.14 -17.11 -19.12
N GLU A 114 12.99 -15.96 -19.76
CA GLU A 114 11.99 -15.72 -20.80
C GLU A 114 12.68 -15.77 -22.17
N ASP A 115 12.04 -16.43 -23.14
CA ASP A 115 12.50 -16.49 -24.53
C ASP A 115 11.36 -16.05 -25.44
N GLU A 116 11.42 -14.82 -25.90
CA GLU A 116 10.44 -14.25 -26.83
C GLU A 116 10.75 -14.61 -28.29
N GLY A 117 11.93 -15.13 -28.60
CA GLY A 117 12.40 -15.40 -29.96
C GLY A 117 12.67 -14.15 -30.79
N THR A 118 12.42 -12.96 -30.27
CA THR A 118 12.65 -11.63 -30.87
C THR A 118 13.15 -10.67 -29.80
N ALA A 119 13.68 -9.52 -30.23
CA ALA A 119 14.05 -8.46 -29.30
C ALA A 119 12.80 -7.97 -28.56
N LYS A 120 12.95 -7.71 -27.27
CA LYS A 120 11.91 -7.18 -26.38
C LYS A 120 12.32 -5.79 -25.90
N ASP A 121 11.40 -4.86 -25.99
CA ASP A 121 11.61 -3.50 -25.51
C ASP A 121 11.44 -3.39 -24.00
N PHE A 122 12.11 -2.40 -23.41
CA PHE A 122 11.89 -1.94 -22.04
C PHE A 122 10.88 -0.80 -22.07
N GLY A 123 9.98 -0.77 -21.09
CA GLY A 123 9.13 0.37 -20.83
C GLY A 123 9.86 1.41 -19.99
N PHE A 124 9.58 2.67 -20.23
CA PHE A 124 9.95 3.80 -19.39
C PHE A 124 8.68 4.54 -19.04
N GLU A 125 8.48 4.76 -17.73
CA GLU A 125 7.31 5.45 -17.22
C GLU A 125 7.77 6.58 -16.29
N GLN A 126 7.04 7.68 -16.31
CA GLN A 126 7.18 8.77 -15.35
C GLN A 126 5.85 8.98 -14.66
N GLN A 127 5.90 9.17 -13.35
CA GLN A 127 4.73 9.43 -12.54
C GLN A 127 4.97 10.66 -11.70
N HIS A 128 4.00 11.57 -11.71
CA HIS A 128 3.88 12.66 -10.75
C HIS A 128 2.64 12.45 -9.91
N ARG A 129 2.76 12.61 -8.59
CA ARG A 129 1.66 12.43 -7.65
C ARG A 129 1.69 13.52 -6.59
N GLU A 130 0.55 14.18 -6.42
CA GLU A 130 0.32 15.10 -5.31
C GLU A 130 -0.93 14.67 -4.54
N GLN A 131 -0.79 14.61 -3.22
CA GLN A 131 -1.88 14.14 -2.35
C GLN A 131 -1.84 14.89 -1.02
N ARG A 132 -3.01 15.37 -0.61
CA ARG A 132 -3.26 15.92 0.72
C ARG A 132 -4.11 14.97 1.54
N ASN A 133 -3.66 14.70 2.77
CA ASN A 133 -4.42 13.95 3.76
C ASN A 133 -4.68 14.88 4.95
N GLU A 134 -5.93 15.02 5.32
CA GLU A 134 -6.37 15.89 6.41
C GLU A 134 -7.16 15.09 7.45
N LEU A 135 -6.89 15.33 8.72
CA LEU A 135 -7.63 14.82 9.86
C LEU A 135 -8.04 15.99 10.75
N LYS A 136 -9.33 16.07 11.07
CA LYS A 136 -9.90 16.95 12.08
C LYS A 136 -10.67 16.13 13.09
N SER A 137 -10.45 16.38 14.36
CA SER A 137 -11.20 15.73 15.45
C SER A 137 -11.52 16.75 16.52
N ILE A 138 -12.76 16.74 17.00
CA ILE A 138 -13.18 17.48 18.17
C ILE A 138 -13.78 16.53 19.18
N GLY A 139 -13.35 16.66 20.45
CA GLY A 139 -13.80 15.84 21.55
C GLY A 139 -14.33 16.70 22.70
N PHE A 140 -15.26 16.13 23.45
CA PHE A 140 -15.74 16.65 24.70
C PHE A 140 -15.90 15.53 25.72
N ASN A 141 -15.28 15.71 26.89
CA ASN A 141 -15.38 14.78 28.01
C ASN A 141 -15.91 15.55 29.24
N ALA A 142 -16.76 14.90 30.01
CA ALA A 142 -17.25 15.39 31.29
C ALA A 142 -17.14 14.27 32.33
N GLU A 143 -16.42 14.53 33.41
CA GLU A 143 -16.30 13.65 34.56
C GLU A 143 -16.93 14.30 35.78
N TRP A 144 -17.92 13.64 36.37
CA TRP A 144 -18.65 14.16 37.52
C TRP A 144 -18.72 13.11 38.64
N HIS A 145 -18.12 13.41 39.76
CA HIS A 145 -18.26 12.67 41.00
C HIS A 145 -19.52 13.13 41.72
N VAL A 146 -20.67 12.50 41.40
CA VAL A 146 -21.98 12.84 41.99
C VAL A 146 -21.97 12.60 43.51
N THR A 147 -21.29 11.51 43.92
CA THR A 147 -20.93 11.18 45.30
C THR A 147 -19.55 10.52 45.31
N ASP A 148 -18.92 10.35 46.47
CA ASP A 148 -17.60 9.71 46.60
C ASP A 148 -17.57 8.29 45.99
N ASN A 149 -18.70 7.62 45.91
CA ASN A 149 -18.81 6.26 45.41
C ASN A 149 -19.54 6.15 44.04
N PHE A 150 -19.91 7.25 43.42
CA PHE A 150 -20.67 7.24 42.17
C PHE A 150 -20.13 8.28 41.18
N PRO A 151 -19.12 7.93 40.40
CA PRO A 151 -18.65 8.75 39.28
C PRO A 151 -19.52 8.55 38.06
N LEU A 152 -19.76 9.59 37.30
CA LEU A 152 -20.31 9.58 35.96
C LEU A 152 -19.29 10.14 34.99
N ALA A 153 -19.15 9.53 33.82
CA ALA A 153 -18.34 10.03 32.73
C ALA A 153 -19.15 10.06 31.43
N LEU A 154 -19.03 11.13 30.69
CA LEU A 154 -19.55 11.29 29.35
C LEU A 154 -18.39 11.62 28.42
N ASP A 155 -18.29 10.89 27.32
CA ASP A 155 -17.31 11.15 26.26
C ASP A 155 -18.03 11.19 24.92
N VAL A 156 -17.83 12.27 24.16
CA VAL A 156 -18.40 12.46 22.84
C VAL A 156 -17.33 13.04 21.93
N HIS A 157 -17.17 12.45 20.75
CA HIS A 157 -16.25 12.97 19.75
C HIS A 157 -16.85 12.91 18.35
N ASP A 158 -16.35 13.77 17.48
CA ASP A 158 -16.59 13.77 16.04
C ASP A 158 -15.25 13.90 15.30
N SER A 159 -15.05 13.12 14.26
CA SER A 159 -13.79 13.08 13.52
C SER A 159 -14.04 12.93 12.03
N THR A 160 -13.31 13.73 11.26
CA THR A 160 -13.31 13.65 9.80
C THR A 160 -11.88 13.38 9.31
N ALA A 161 -11.75 12.41 8.41
CA ALA A 161 -10.49 12.13 7.72
C ALA A 161 -10.75 12.15 6.22
N GLU A 162 -9.97 12.94 5.50
CA GLU A 162 -10.05 13.08 4.05
C GLU A 162 -8.70 12.82 3.41
N SER A 163 -8.72 12.20 2.23
CA SER A 163 -7.55 12.00 1.38
C SER A 163 -7.90 12.48 -0.02
N LEU A 164 -7.33 13.59 -0.41
CA LEU A 164 -7.68 14.29 -1.62
C LEU A 164 -6.47 14.39 -2.55
N PRO A 165 -6.69 14.33 -3.87
CA PRO A 165 -5.68 14.76 -4.83
C PRO A 165 -5.39 16.26 -4.67
N ASP A 166 -4.15 16.66 -4.86
CA ASP A 166 -3.73 18.07 -4.72
C ASP A 166 -2.90 18.56 -5.93
N ASP A 167 -2.96 17.87 -7.07
CA ASP A 167 -2.28 18.28 -8.28
C ASP A 167 -3.01 19.47 -8.95
N PRO A 168 -2.42 20.68 -8.93
CA PRO A 168 -3.06 21.87 -9.49
C PRO A 168 -3.13 21.85 -11.03
N MET A 169 -2.33 21.02 -11.69
CA MET A 169 -2.28 20.97 -13.15
C MET A 169 -3.34 20.05 -13.74
N THR A 170 -3.56 18.91 -13.12
CA THR A 170 -4.44 17.87 -13.65
C THR A 170 -5.74 17.72 -12.85
N GLY A 171 -5.79 18.27 -11.64
CA GLY A 171 -6.89 18.07 -10.70
C GLY A 171 -6.98 16.64 -10.17
N GLY A 172 -6.01 15.79 -10.52
CA GLY A 172 -5.88 14.42 -10.05
C GLY A 172 -4.77 14.26 -9.02
N GLY A 173 -4.77 13.15 -8.30
CA GLY A 173 -3.70 12.82 -7.36
C GLY A 173 -2.50 12.15 -7.99
N GLU A 174 -2.60 11.76 -9.26
CA GLU A 174 -1.56 11.01 -9.97
C GLU A 174 -1.64 11.27 -11.47
N THR A 175 -0.50 11.53 -12.08
CA THR A 175 -0.35 11.66 -13.53
C THR A 175 0.77 10.73 -13.99
N LEU A 176 0.51 9.92 -15.00
CA LEU A 176 1.45 8.97 -15.60
C LEU A 176 1.80 9.42 -17.02
N PHE A 177 3.08 9.39 -17.36
CA PHE A 177 3.62 9.77 -18.67
C PHE A 177 4.38 8.63 -19.32
#